data_806df121cc26d31977c7d5bc6c08b914
#
_entry.id   806df121cc26d31977c7d5bc6c08b914
#
_cell.length_a   1.000
_cell.length_b   1.000
_cell.length_c   1.000
_cell.angle_alpha   90.00
_cell.angle_beta   90.00
_cell.angle_gamma   90.00
#
_symmetry.space_group_name_H-M   'P 1'
#
loop_
_entity.id
_entity.type
_entity.pdbx_description
1 polymer ?
#
loop_
_entity_poly.entity_id
_entity_poly.type
_entity_poly.pdbx_seq_one_letter_code
_entity_poly.pdbx_strand_id
1 'polypeptide(L)'
;MNLLDKAIAFFNPKKALEREVARKKIEILNTGYSNHGASTTKSSMKGWISTGGGVKKDIYKNRKKLVERSRDLYMGAPVAQGVMKTINSNVIGSGLKLKSSIDYETIGISEEEAETIETTIEKEFKLWADNKIEQMGVLNFDQVQDLVFLTILLNGECFVKFNYFLTPKNPYSLKLQIIEPDRVMTPSILQNDESIVDGVKIDSNNRISGYYVARKHPLDVSGNVETDFISVYGKQEQLNILHIMLAERPEQVRGIPILSPVIEALKQLDRYTDAELMAAVVSGMYAIFIESDKDNTQGANIADHEVLDETEQIDSSNDETIELTPGLVQGLNPGEKVVATNPGRPNAQFDPFVTSILRQIGAALEVPYELLIKHFTASYSASRAALLEAWKMFRKRRDWFSSNFTQVVYEEWLREAYL
;
A
#
# COMPACT_ATOMS: atom_id res chain seq x y z
N MET A 1 10.27 -42.23 14.24
CA MET A 1 10.43 -43.64 14.73
C MET A 1 11.30 -43.63 15.97
N ASN A 2 10.81 -44.18 17.09
CA ASN A 2 11.62 -44.39 18.29
C ASN A 2 12.57 -45.59 18.08
N LEU A 3 13.61 -45.71 18.92
CA LEU A 3 14.59 -46.84 18.83
C LEU A 3 13.94 -48.23 18.82
N LEU A 4 12.90 -48.43 19.57
CA LEU A 4 12.06 -49.65 19.59
C LEU A 4 11.36 -49.92 18.24
N ASP A 5 10.87 -48.89 17.57
CA ASP A 5 10.22 -49.03 16.27
C ASP A 5 11.22 -49.37 15.16
N LYS A 6 12.47 -48.86 15.25
CA LYS A 6 13.54 -49.20 14.33
C LYS A 6 13.94 -50.69 14.49
N ALA A 7 13.98 -51.20 15.72
CA ALA A 7 14.26 -52.63 15.97
C ALA A 7 13.10 -53.49 15.45
N ILE A 8 11.86 -53.15 15.70
CA ILE A 8 10.68 -53.88 15.19
C ILE A 8 10.64 -53.82 13.65
N ALA A 9 10.99 -52.67 13.01
CA ALA A 9 11.02 -52.55 11.58
C ALA A 9 12.07 -53.50 10.92
N PHE A 10 13.17 -53.75 11.60
CA PHE A 10 14.19 -54.69 11.15
C PHE A 10 13.69 -56.15 11.18
N PHE A 11 12.98 -56.56 12.25
CA PHE A 11 12.51 -57.92 12.40
C PHE A 11 11.13 -58.20 11.79
N ASN A 12 10.24 -57.22 11.76
CA ASN A 12 8.89 -57.34 11.24
C ASN A 12 8.37 -56.00 10.67
N PRO A 13 8.66 -55.68 9.37
CA PRO A 13 8.28 -54.41 8.74
C PRO A 13 6.75 -54.13 8.78
N LYS A 14 5.95 -55.18 8.70
CA LYS A 14 4.50 -55.08 8.69
C LYS A 14 3.94 -54.57 10.04
N LYS A 15 4.44 -55.10 11.15
CA LYS A 15 4.09 -54.64 12.50
C LYS A 15 4.62 -53.24 12.80
N ALA A 16 5.77 -52.87 12.28
CA ALA A 16 6.31 -51.52 12.41
C ALA A 16 5.42 -50.51 11.69
N LEU A 17 4.98 -50.81 10.47
CA LEU A 17 4.05 -49.99 9.71
C LEU A 17 2.68 -49.82 10.40
N GLU A 18 2.12 -50.91 10.92
CA GLU A 18 0.84 -50.87 11.68
C GLU A 18 0.94 -49.96 12.92
N ARG A 19 2.05 -50.03 13.66
CA ARG A 19 2.29 -49.18 14.83
C ARG A 19 2.48 -47.71 14.45
N GLU A 20 3.16 -47.45 13.35
CA GLU A 20 3.35 -46.06 12.88
C GLU A 20 2.03 -45.46 12.35
N VAL A 21 1.22 -46.22 11.64
CA VAL A 21 -0.14 -45.84 11.22
C VAL A 21 -1.03 -45.63 12.41
N ALA A 22 -0.99 -46.49 13.44
CA ALA A 22 -1.77 -46.35 14.68
C ALA A 22 -1.37 -45.07 15.45
N ARG A 23 -0.07 -44.78 15.55
CA ARG A 23 0.43 -43.52 16.16
C ARG A 23 -0.02 -42.30 15.40
N LYS A 24 0.11 -42.29 14.06
CA LYS A 24 -0.40 -41.21 13.24
C LYS A 24 -1.91 -41.03 13.36
N LYS A 25 -2.68 -42.12 13.46
CA LYS A 25 -4.12 -42.06 13.73
C LYS A 25 -4.41 -41.43 15.10
N ILE A 26 -3.69 -41.83 16.16
CA ILE A 26 -3.81 -41.23 17.49
C ILE A 26 -3.42 -39.76 17.49
N GLU A 27 -2.36 -39.40 16.78
CA GLU A 27 -1.91 -38.01 16.62
C GLU A 27 -2.97 -37.17 15.89
N ILE A 28 -3.61 -37.73 14.87
CA ILE A 28 -4.72 -37.09 14.15
C ILE A 28 -5.98 -36.99 15.02
N LEU A 29 -6.30 -38.00 15.82
CA LEU A 29 -7.45 -38.01 16.72
C LEU A 29 -7.26 -37.07 17.93
N ASN A 30 -6.02 -36.88 18.39
CA ASN A 30 -5.67 -35.96 19.46
C ASN A 30 -5.48 -34.50 19.01
N THR A 31 -5.72 -34.19 17.75
CA THR A 31 -5.77 -32.80 17.29
C THR A 31 -7.08 -32.17 17.77
N GLY A 32 -7.16 -31.86 19.05
CA GLY A 32 -8.20 -30.99 19.58
C GLY A 32 -8.12 -29.59 18.98
N TYR A 33 -9.09 -28.75 19.31
CA TYR A 33 -9.24 -27.39 18.82
C TYR A 33 -7.96 -26.53 18.92
N SER A 34 -7.09 -26.86 19.88
CA SER A 34 -5.84 -26.15 20.21
C SER A 34 -4.70 -26.33 19.18
N ASN A 35 -4.76 -27.30 18.27
CA ASN A 35 -3.63 -27.66 17.41
C ASN A 35 -3.77 -27.26 15.92
N HIS A 36 -4.88 -26.62 15.50
CA HIS A 36 -5.10 -26.32 14.08
C HIS A 36 -4.04 -25.39 13.50
N GLY A 37 -4.16 -24.09 13.67
CA GLY A 37 -3.19 -23.09 13.22
C GLY A 37 -1.95 -22.98 14.12
N ALA A 38 -1.99 -23.53 15.34
CA ALA A 38 -0.88 -23.47 16.29
C ALA A 38 0.10 -24.64 16.21
N SER A 39 -0.07 -25.58 15.27
CA SER A 39 0.83 -26.72 15.11
C SER A 39 2.20 -26.27 14.58
N THR A 40 3.27 -26.67 15.27
CA THR A 40 4.66 -26.49 14.83
C THR A 40 5.19 -27.70 14.06
N THR A 41 4.45 -28.81 14.02
CA THR A 41 4.90 -30.08 13.45
C THR A 41 4.25 -30.45 12.13
N LYS A 42 3.08 -29.86 11.79
CA LYS A 42 2.44 -30.10 10.50
C LYS A 42 3.32 -29.60 9.37
N SER A 43 3.41 -30.37 8.28
CA SER A 43 4.23 -29.99 7.10
C SER A 43 3.83 -28.64 6.51
N SER A 44 2.53 -28.30 6.53
CA SER A 44 2.00 -27.00 6.08
C SER A 44 2.40 -25.82 6.97
N MET A 45 2.81 -26.06 8.22
CA MET A 45 3.22 -25.04 9.20
C MET A 45 4.74 -25.07 9.47
N LYS A 46 5.45 -26.04 8.86
CA LYS A 46 6.89 -26.20 9.05
C LYS A 46 7.63 -25.02 8.43
N GLY A 47 8.48 -24.38 9.22
CA GLY A 47 9.22 -23.19 8.78
C GLY A 47 8.49 -21.84 9.03
N TRP A 48 7.24 -21.88 9.45
CA TRP A 48 6.55 -20.67 9.89
C TRP A 48 6.96 -20.32 11.31
N ILE A 49 7.85 -19.34 11.43
CA ILE A 49 8.30 -18.80 12.72
C ILE A 49 7.50 -17.52 12.98
N SER A 50 6.49 -17.61 13.86
CA SER A 50 5.74 -16.46 14.34
C SER A 50 6.26 -16.05 15.73
N THR A 51 6.71 -14.81 15.88
CA THR A 51 7.11 -14.27 17.18
C THR A 51 6.11 -13.21 17.60
N GLY A 52 5.38 -13.47 18.68
CA GLY A 52 4.49 -12.46 19.26
C GLY A 52 5.29 -11.29 19.84
N GLY A 53 4.70 -10.10 19.82
CA GLY A 53 5.27 -8.89 20.39
C GLY A 53 4.23 -7.81 20.63
N GLY A 54 4.60 -6.77 21.37
CA GLY A 54 3.81 -5.54 21.47
C GLY A 54 3.85 -4.74 20.17
N VAL A 55 3.00 -3.72 20.09
CA VAL A 55 2.88 -2.82 18.92
C VAL A 55 4.24 -2.26 18.48
N LYS A 56 5.11 -1.90 19.42
CA LYS A 56 6.46 -1.39 19.17
C LYS A 56 7.31 -2.36 18.35
N LYS A 57 7.24 -3.65 18.67
CA LYS A 57 8.04 -4.69 18.01
C LYS A 57 7.44 -5.10 16.66
N ASP A 58 6.12 -5.24 16.59
CA ASP A 58 5.46 -5.81 15.43
C ASP A 58 5.21 -4.77 14.33
N ILE A 59 4.88 -3.54 14.71
CA ILE A 59 4.49 -2.47 13.78
C ILE A 59 5.65 -1.50 13.53
N TYR A 60 6.16 -0.81 14.55
CA TYR A 60 7.02 0.35 14.33
C TYR A 60 8.37 0.01 13.72
N LYS A 61 8.90 -1.19 13.98
CA LYS A 61 10.14 -1.66 13.37
C LYS A 61 10.08 -1.66 11.83
N ASN A 62 8.92 -1.95 11.27
CA ASN A 62 8.73 -2.09 9.83
C ASN A 62 8.04 -0.87 9.19
N ARG A 63 7.44 0.02 10.00
CA ARG A 63 6.61 1.14 9.55
C ARG A 63 7.30 2.00 8.48
N LYS A 64 8.51 2.48 8.76
CA LYS A 64 9.25 3.34 7.82
C LYS A 64 9.37 2.70 6.43
N LYS A 65 9.74 1.42 6.37
CA LYS A 65 9.87 0.69 5.10
C LYS A 65 8.52 0.47 4.40
N LEU A 66 7.45 0.26 5.16
CA LEU A 66 6.10 0.14 4.61
C LEU A 66 5.63 1.45 3.99
N VAL A 67 5.89 2.59 4.65
CA VAL A 67 5.57 3.94 4.14
C VAL A 67 6.34 4.23 2.86
N GLU A 68 7.66 4.01 2.85
CA GLU A 68 8.50 4.19 1.65
C GLU A 68 7.96 3.39 0.45
N ARG A 69 7.64 2.10 0.67
CA ARG A 69 7.10 1.22 -0.38
C ARG A 69 5.69 1.60 -0.82
N SER A 70 4.84 2.06 0.10
CA SER A 70 3.50 2.53 -0.22
C SER A 70 3.54 3.75 -1.16
N ARG A 71 4.44 4.69 -0.89
CA ARG A 71 4.66 5.87 -1.75
C ARG A 71 5.23 5.49 -3.11
N ASP A 72 6.22 4.59 -3.15
CA ASP A 72 6.82 4.08 -4.39
C ASP A 72 5.75 3.42 -5.29
N LEU A 73 4.91 2.57 -4.73
CA LEU A 73 3.79 1.94 -5.45
C LEU A 73 2.74 2.96 -5.91
N TYR A 74 2.43 3.97 -5.11
CA TYR A 74 1.52 5.02 -5.53
C TYR A 74 2.05 5.83 -6.72
N MET A 75 3.35 6.06 -6.79
CA MET A 75 4.00 6.80 -7.89
C MET A 75 4.19 5.95 -9.14
N GLY A 76 4.50 4.66 -8.98
CA GLY A 76 4.93 3.80 -10.08
C GLY A 76 3.93 2.73 -10.54
N ALA A 77 3.02 2.26 -9.66
CA ALA A 77 2.11 1.16 -9.98
C ALA A 77 0.68 1.67 -10.29
N PRO A 78 0.18 1.53 -11.53
CA PRO A 78 -1.14 2.07 -11.94
C PRO A 78 -2.31 1.58 -11.08
N VAL A 79 -2.30 0.29 -10.68
CA VAL A 79 -3.35 -0.30 -9.84
C VAL A 79 -3.35 0.31 -8.44
N ALA A 80 -2.16 0.48 -7.83
CA ALA A 80 -2.03 1.10 -6.51
C ALA A 80 -2.53 2.55 -6.52
N GLN A 81 -2.09 3.34 -7.50
CA GLN A 81 -2.56 4.72 -7.66
C GLN A 81 -4.07 4.78 -7.90
N GLY A 82 -4.57 3.92 -8.79
CA GLY A 82 -5.99 3.86 -9.16
C GLY A 82 -6.90 3.59 -7.96
N VAL A 83 -6.57 2.61 -7.13
CA VAL A 83 -7.38 2.28 -5.94
C VAL A 83 -7.34 3.38 -4.89
N MET A 84 -6.17 3.98 -4.65
CA MET A 84 -6.03 5.08 -3.69
C MET A 84 -6.88 6.29 -4.09
N LYS A 85 -6.81 6.69 -5.36
CA LYS A 85 -7.65 7.77 -5.91
C LYS A 85 -9.13 7.41 -5.87
N THR A 86 -9.50 6.16 -6.13
CA THR A 86 -10.89 5.71 -6.07
C THR A 86 -11.44 5.82 -4.65
N ILE A 87 -10.69 5.35 -3.64
CA ILE A 87 -11.08 5.48 -2.23
C ILE A 87 -11.20 6.96 -1.86
N ASN A 88 -10.19 7.77 -2.17
CA ASN A 88 -10.17 9.19 -1.85
C ASN A 88 -11.38 9.93 -2.46
N SER A 89 -11.62 9.76 -3.76
CA SER A 89 -12.74 10.39 -4.46
C SER A 89 -14.13 9.96 -3.95
N ASN A 90 -14.29 8.71 -3.49
CA ASN A 90 -15.57 8.24 -2.97
C ASN A 90 -15.80 8.61 -1.49
N VAL A 91 -14.74 8.83 -0.72
CA VAL A 91 -14.84 9.25 0.68
C VAL A 91 -14.98 10.76 0.79
N ILE A 92 -14.11 11.53 0.17
CA ILE A 92 -14.06 13.00 0.27
C ILE A 92 -14.92 13.66 -0.81
N GLY A 93 -14.86 13.18 -2.05
CA GLY A 93 -15.56 13.78 -3.17
C GLY A 93 -15.10 15.20 -3.46
N SER A 94 -16.02 16.14 -3.47
CA SER A 94 -15.75 17.60 -3.64
C SER A 94 -15.47 18.33 -2.33
N GLY A 95 -15.21 17.60 -1.24
CA GLY A 95 -15.08 18.10 0.12
C GLY A 95 -16.37 17.93 0.92
N LEU A 96 -16.22 17.59 2.21
CA LEU A 96 -17.31 17.50 3.16
C LEU A 96 -17.73 18.93 3.56
N LYS A 97 -19.02 19.18 3.52
CA LYS A 97 -19.59 20.52 3.82
C LYS A 97 -20.19 20.53 5.22
N LEU A 98 -20.01 21.64 5.93
CA LEU A 98 -20.64 21.86 7.21
C LEU A 98 -22.15 21.97 7.04
N LYS A 99 -22.87 21.25 7.88
CA LYS A 99 -24.28 21.49 8.17
C LYS A 99 -24.39 21.62 9.68
N SER A 100 -24.65 22.81 10.15
CA SER A 100 -24.82 23.10 11.56
C SER A 100 -26.16 22.53 12.07
N SER A 101 -26.16 22.07 13.32
CA SER A 101 -27.36 21.59 13.98
C SER A 101 -27.24 21.90 15.46
N ILE A 102 -28.07 22.83 15.94
CA ILE A 102 -28.08 23.29 17.33
C ILE A 102 -29.20 22.57 18.07
N ASP A 103 -28.86 21.98 19.21
CA ASP A 103 -29.88 21.47 20.15
C ASP A 103 -30.51 22.62 20.91
N TYR A 104 -31.48 23.26 20.25
CA TYR A 104 -32.13 24.45 20.76
C TYR A 104 -32.96 24.20 22.03
N GLU A 105 -33.47 22.97 22.21
CA GLU A 105 -34.22 22.58 23.41
C GLU A 105 -33.29 22.57 24.64
N THR A 106 -32.11 21.97 24.53
CA THR A 106 -31.13 21.92 25.64
C THR A 106 -30.57 23.32 25.96
N ILE A 107 -30.40 24.17 24.96
CA ILE A 107 -29.84 25.52 25.15
C ILE A 107 -30.93 26.50 25.62
N GLY A 108 -32.18 26.18 25.36
CA GLY A 108 -33.34 27.02 25.79
C GLY A 108 -33.60 28.23 24.90
N ILE A 109 -33.31 28.15 23.61
CA ILE A 109 -33.62 29.14 22.59
C ILE A 109 -34.80 28.67 21.71
N SER A 110 -35.36 29.56 20.92
CA SER A 110 -36.38 29.16 19.94
C SER A 110 -35.79 28.50 18.72
N GLU A 111 -36.58 27.67 18.01
CA GLU A 111 -36.19 27.03 16.76
C GLU A 111 -35.78 28.05 15.69
N GLU A 112 -36.49 29.17 15.57
CA GLU A 112 -36.22 30.28 14.63
C GLU A 112 -34.88 30.98 14.93
N GLU A 113 -34.53 31.14 16.22
CA GLU A 113 -33.22 31.67 16.63
C GLU A 113 -32.10 30.70 16.31
N ALA A 114 -32.31 29.40 16.57
CA ALA A 114 -31.35 28.36 16.23
C ALA A 114 -31.06 28.31 14.72
N GLU A 115 -32.10 28.33 13.87
CA GLU A 115 -31.95 28.32 12.40
C GLU A 115 -31.20 29.57 11.91
N THR A 116 -31.43 30.73 12.53
CA THR A 116 -30.73 31.99 12.21
C THR A 116 -29.22 31.85 12.54
N ILE A 117 -28.90 31.31 13.72
CA ILE A 117 -27.51 31.10 14.17
C ILE A 117 -26.84 30.08 13.29
N GLU A 118 -27.47 28.92 12.99
CA GLU A 118 -26.95 27.88 12.11
C GLU A 118 -26.60 28.42 10.72
N THR A 119 -27.54 29.18 10.13
CA THR A 119 -27.31 29.81 8.82
C THR A 119 -26.13 30.78 8.83
N THR A 120 -25.97 31.54 9.92
CA THR A 120 -24.83 32.45 10.08
C THR A 120 -23.54 31.72 10.21
N ILE A 121 -23.47 30.69 11.06
CA ILE A 121 -22.30 29.82 11.24
C ILE A 121 -21.87 29.19 9.90
N GLU A 122 -22.83 28.63 9.15
CA GLU A 122 -22.54 27.99 7.86
C GLU A 122 -21.97 28.99 6.83
N LYS A 123 -22.49 30.19 6.77
CA LYS A 123 -21.99 31.25 5.88
C LYS A 123 -20.58 31.71 6.24
N GLU A 124 -20.32 31.92 7.52
CA GLU A 124 -19.00 32.37 7.99
C GLU A 124 -17.94 31.27 7.90
N PHE A 125 -18.29 30.04 8.27
CA PHE A 125 -17.42 28.90 8.05
C PHE A 125 -17.07 28.72 6.57
N LYS A 126 -18.06 28.85 5.68
CA LYS A 126 -17.85 28.80 4.24
C LYS A 126 -16.92 29.90 3.75
N LEU A 127 -17.05 31.13 4.28
CA LEU A 127 -16.15 32.24 3.96
C LEU A 127 -14.70 31.88 4.32
N TRP A 128 -14.46 31.27 5.48
CA TRP A 128 -13.15 30.78 5.87
C TRP A 128 -12.68 29.62 4.98
N ALA A 129 -13.53 28.61 4.76
CA ALA A 129 -13.22 27.38 4.07
C ALA A 129 -12.89 27.57 2.58
N ASP A 130 -13.59 28.52 1.90
CA ASP A 130 -13.35 28.82 0.49
C ASP A 130 -12.04 29.61 0.26
N ASN A 131 -11.51 30.25 1.33
CA ASN A 131 -10.22 30.93 1.27
C ASN A 131 -9.04 29.96 1.35
N LYS A 132 -7.83 30.47 1.09
CA LYS A 132 -6.58 29.72 1.24
C LYS A 132 -6.23 29.61 2.72
N ILE A 133 -6.66 28.50 3.33
CA ILE A 133 -6.53 28.25 4.78
C ILE A 133 -5.32 27.41 5.15
N GLU A 134 -4.69 26.79 4.16
CA GLU A 134 -3.45 26.05 4.36
C GLU A 134 -2.28 27.06 4.53
N GLN A 135 -1.29 26.70 5.34
CA GLN A 135 -0.18 27.59 5.73
C GLN A 135 0.60 28.19 4.56
N MET A 136 0.80 27.45 3.47
CA MET A 136 1.48 27.95 2.27
C MET A 136 0.61 28.87 1.41
N GLY A 137 -0.67 29.00 1.75
CA GLY A 137 -1.62 29.87 1.03
C GLY A 137 -2.04 29.34 -0.34
N VAL A 138 -1.97 28.03 -0.55
CA VAL A 138 -2.28 27.39 -1.84
C VAL A 138 -3.64 26.69 -1.82
N LEU A 139 -3.98 26.00 -0.73
CA LEU A 139 -5.13 25.12 -0.65
C LEU A 139 -6.27 25.74 0.16
N ASN A 140 -7.51 25.54 -0.31
CA ASN A 140 -8.72 25.77 0.47
C ASN A 140 -9.06 24.54 1.32
N PHE A 141 -10.13 24.62 2.13
CA PHE A 141 -10.47 23.54 3.06
C PHE A 141 -10.84 22.22 2.36
N ASP A 142 -11.54 22.27 1.23
CA ASP A 142 -11.89 21.08 0.48
C ASP A 142 -10.64 20.36 -0.05
N GLN A 143 -9.68 21.13 -0.56
CA GLN A 143 -8.39 20.61 -1.04
C GLN A 143 -7.52 20.08 0.10
N VAL A 144 -7.61 20.71 1.27
CA VAL A 144 -6.94 20.22 2.49
C VAL A 144 -7.51 18.88 2.94
N GLN A 145 -8.84 18.73 2.91
CA GLN A 145 -9.49 17.44 3.23
C GLN A 145 -9.00 16.33 2.30
N ASP A 146 -8.94 16.59 1.00
CA ASP A 146 -8.47 15.64 -0.01
C ASP A 146 -7.01 15.23 0.25
N LEU A 147 -6.13 16.20 0.50
CA LEU A 147 -4.71 15.96 0.78
C LEU A 147 -4.50 15.22 2.10
N VAL A 148 -5.20 15.60 3.17
CA VAL A 148 -5.10 14.95 4.48
C VAL A 148 -5.54 13.49 4.39
N PHE A 149 -6.67 13.21 3.75
CA PHE A 149 -7.16 11.85 3.62
C PHE A 149 -6.24 10.99 2.73
N LEU A 150 -5.75 11.53 1.62
CA LEU A 150 -4.76 10.85 0.78
C LEU A 150 -3.47 10.56 1.56
N THR A 151 -3.00 11.51 2.38
CA THR A 151 -1.84 11.34 3.25
C THR A 151 -2.04 10.19 4.23
N ILE A 152 -3.23 10.06 4.83
CA ILE A 152 -3.58 8.95 5.72
C ILE A 152 -3.56 7.62 4.97
N LEU A 153 -4.10 7.56 3.77
CA LEU A 153 -4.07 6.33 2.97
C LEU A 153 -2.65 5.89 2.63
N LEU A 154 -1.79 6.84 2.23
CA LEU A 154 -0.42 6.59 1.79
C LEU A 154 0.53 6.23 2.94
N ASN A 155 0.39 6.92 4.08
CA ASN A 155 1.34 6.85 5.18
C ASN A 155 0.76 6.15 6.43
N GLY A 156 -0.56 5.92 6.45
CA GLY A 156 -1.30 5.39 7.59
C GLY A 156 -1.75 6.44 8.59
N GLU A 157 -1.24 7.67 8.49
CA GLU A 157 -1.49 8.76 9.42
C GLU A 157 -1.24 10.12 8.77
N CYS A 158 -1.75 11.17 9.40
CA CYS A 158 -1.48 12.56 9.04
C CYS A 158 -1.40 13.41 10.31
N PHE A 159 -0.54 14.41 10.32
CA PHE A 159 -0.44 15.41 11.37
C PHE A 159 -0.85 16.77 10.81
N VAL A 160 -1.72 17.46 11.53
CA VAL A 160 -2.18 18.80 11.16
C VAL A 160 -1.92 19.74 12.32
N LYS A 161 -1.08 20.74 12.11
CA LYS A 161 -0.78 21.77 13.09
C LYS A 161 -1.69 22.98 12.87
N PHE A 162 -2.26 23.50 13.94
CA PHE A 162 -3.08 24.68 13.95
C PHE A 162 -2.19 25.91 14.22
N ASN A 163 -2.19 26.85 13.30
CA ASN A 163 -1.46 28.10 13.40
C ASN A 163 -2.43 29.27 13.28
N TYR A 164 -2.11 30.40 13.93
CA TYR A 164 -2.97 31.56 13.95
C TYR A 164 -2.19 32.78 13.45
N PHE A 165 -2.54 33.23 12.22
CA PHE A 165 -2.02 34.48 11.64
C PHE A 165 -2.97 35.01 10.59
N LEU A 166 -3.12 36.34 10.56
CA LEU A 166 -4.00 37.01 9.61
C LEU A 166 -3.38 37.03 8.21
N THR A 167 -4.23 36.83 7.22
CA THR A 167 -3.89 36.97 5.81
C THR A 167 -4.85 37.93 5.12
N PRO A 168 -4.42 38.66 4.07
CA PRO A 168 -5.34 39.55 3.33
C PRO A 168 -6.58 38.79 2.84
N LYS A 169 -7.73 39.40 2.95
CA LYS A 169 -9.04 38.87 2.51
C LYS A 169 -9.64 37.74 3.32
N ASN A 170 -8.97 37.28 4.39
CA ASN A 170 -9.54 36.30 5.30
C ASN A 170 -9.68 36.94 6.70
N PRO A 171 -10.89 37.07 7.24
CA PRO A 171 -11.08 37.66 8.57
C PRO A 171 -10.61 36.75 9.70
N TYR A 172 -10.43 35.44 9.42
CA TYR A 172 -10.02 34.47 10.41
C TYR A 172 -8.52 34.18 10.32
N SER A 173 -7.89 34.08 11.49
CA SER A 173 -6.46 33.83 11.62
C SER A 173 -6.07 32.34 11.54
N LEU A 174 -7.04 31.44 11.80
CA LEU A 174 -6.79 29.99 11.76
C LEU A 174 -6.27 29.53 10.41
N LYS A 175 -5.10 28.88 10.45
CA LYS A 175 -4.43 28.23 9.31
C LYS A 175 -4.03 26.81 9.67
N LEU A 176 -4.13 25.92 8.72
CA LEU A 176 -3.75 24.52 8.86
C LEU A 176 -2.42 24.25 8.19
N GLN A 177 -1.49 23.64 8.92
CA GLN A 177 -0.24 23.14 8.38
C GLN A 177 -0.26 21.62 8.36
N ILE A 178 -0.30 21.05 7.18
CA ILE A 178 -0.21 19.59 7.01
C ILE A 178 1.26 19.21 7.12
N ILE A 179 1.56 18.28 8.04
CA ILE A 179 2.92 17.82 8.33
C ILE A 179 3.06 16.38 7.86
N GLU A 180 4.07 16.15 7.03
CA GLU A 180 4.37 14.80 6.58
C GLU A 180 4.82 13.92 7.75
N PRO A 181 4.27 12.68 7.88
CA PRO A 181 4.54 11.80 9.03
C PRO A 181 6.02 11.49 9.29
N ASP A 182 6.87 11.55 8.28
CA ASP A 182 8.32 11.35 8.43
C ASP A 182 9.01 12.46 9.24
N ARG A 183 8.39 13.64 9.30
CA ARG A 183 8.87 14.75 10.12
C ARG A 183 8.61 14.55 11.61
N VAL A 184 7.69 13.65 11.97
CA VAL A 184 7.47 13.27 13.38
C VAL A 184 8.41 12.14 13.71
N MET A 185 9.47 12.46 14.47
CA MET A 185 10.57 11.54 14.76
C MET A 185 11.15 11.77 16.14
N THR A 186 11.70 10.72 16.74
CA THR A 186 12.42 10.85 18.02
C THR A 186 13.76 11.57 17.80
N PRO A 187 14.03 12.68 18.52
CA PRO A 187 15.32 13.34 18.45
C PRO A 187 16.46 12.40 18.82
N SER A 188 17.63 12.54 18.19
CA SER A 188 18.79 11.67 18.43
C SER A 188 19.25 11.67 19.90
N ILE A 189 19.12 12.80 20.58
CA ILE A 189 19.47 12.95 22.01
C ILE A 189 18.46 12.27 22.95
N LEU A 190 17.26 11.93 22.49
CA LEU A 190 16.17 11.34 23.29
C LEU A 190 15.83 9.89 22.88
N GLN A 191 16.68 9.23 22.13
CA GLN A 191 16.43 7.85 21.65
C GLN A 191 16.27 6.82 22.77
N ASN A 192 16.85 7.08 23.94
CA ASN A 192 16.76 6.21 25.11
C ASN A 192 15.60 6.57 26.07
N ASP A 193 14.81 7.58 25.76
CA ASP A 193 13.62 7.94 26.54
C ASP A 193 12.46 7.02 26.15
N GLU A 194 12.13 6.08 27.04
CA GLU A 194 11.05 5.11 26.82
C GLU A 194 9.66 5.75 26.70
N SER A 195 9.49 6.97 27.21
CA SER A 195 8.25 7.74 27.08
C SER A 195 8.04 8.32 25.67
N ILE A 196 9.04 8.19 24.78
CA ILE A 196 8.95 8.66 23.39
C ILE A 196 8.95 7.47 22.45
N VAL A 197 7.87 7.33 21.72
CA VAL A 197 7.69 6.25 20.73
C VAL A 197 7.60 6.86 19.34
N ASP A 198 8.66 6.71 18.54
CA ASP A 198 8.73 7.18 17.15
C ASP A 198 8.25 8.66 16.99
N GLY A 199 8.75 9.54 17.87
CA GLY A 199 8.44 10.97 17.91
C GLY A 199 7.19 11.36 18.68
N VAL A 200 6.43 10.41 19.20
CA VAL A 200 5.24 10.64 20.01
C VAL A 200 5.60 10.57 21.49
N LYS A 201 5.37 11.64 22.22
CA LYS A 201 5.60 11.70 23.67
C LYS A 201 4.35 11.23 24.43
N ILE A 202 4.54 10.25 25.30
CA ILE A 202 3.49 9.64 26.13
C ILE A 202 3.73 10.04 27.59
N ASP A 203 2.68 10.46 28.29
CA ASP A 203 2.75 10.81 29.70
C ASP A 203 2.68 9.58 30.62
N SER A 204 2.80 9.79 31.92
CA SER A 204 2.72 8.74 32.95
C SER A 204 1.35 8.03 33.01
N ASN A 205 0.32 8.60 32.40
CA ASN A 205 -1.03 8.04 32.33
C ASN A 205 -1.33 7.35 30.98
N ASN A 206 -0.29 7.09 30.17
CA ASN A 206 -0.39 6.54 28.82
C ASN A 206 -1.17 7.44 27.83
N ARG A 207 -1.21 8.77 28.03
CA ARG A 207 -1.82 9.71 27.11
C ARG A 207 -0.75 10.36 26.24
N ILE A 208 -1.10 10.67 25.01
CA ILE A 208 -0.22 11.44 24.13
C ILE A 208 -0.18 12.88 24.62
N SER A 209 1.00 13.36 25.01
CA SER A 209 1.23 14.73 25.50
C SER A 209 1.71 15.69 24.41
N GLY A 210 2.33 15.18 23.36
CA GLY A 210 2.82 15.97 22.24
C GLY A 210 3.69 15.19 21.28
N TYR A 211 4.26 15.91 20.33
CA TYR A 211 5.02 15.35 19.21
C TYR A 211 6.32 16.11 18.99
N TYR A 212 7.39 15.37 18.68
CA TYR A 212 8.65 15.95 18.22
C TYR A 212 8.60 16.04 16.70
N VAL A 213 8.58 17.27 16.18
CA VAL A 213 8.43 17.56 14.75
C VAL A 213 9.72 18.16 14.21
N ALA A 214 10.30 17.53 13.20
CA ALA A 214 11.46 18.06 12.49
C ALA A 214 11.08 19.33 11.71
N ARG A 215 11.93 20.36 11.76
CA ARG A 215 11.71 21.62 11.04
C ARG A 215 11.76 21.43 9.53
N LYS A 216 12.63 20.52 9.06
CA LYS A 216 12.74 20.10 7.66
C LYS A 216 12.55 18.61 7.54
N HIS A 217 12.29 18.11 6.34
CA HIS A 217 12.23 16.68 6.10
C HIS A 217 13.57 16.02 6.45
N PRO A 218 13.59 14.90 7.21
CA PRO A 218 14.83 14.30 7.70
C PRO A 218 15.81 13.89 6.59
N LEU A 219 15.31 13.53 5.41
CA LEU A 219 16.16 13.15 4.26
C LEU A 219 16.72 14.35 3.48
N ASP A 220 16.20 15.57 3.71
CA ASP A 220 16.67 16.80 3.07
C ASP A 220 17.78 17.50 3.86
N VAL A 221 18.17 16.95 5.02
CA VAL A 221 19.14 17.54 5.92
C VAL A 221 20.37 16.64 6.04
N SER A 222 21.55 17.19 5.76
CA SER A 222 22.82 16.53 6.07
C SER A 222 23.22 16.84 7.49
N GLY A 223 23.23 15.84 8.39
CA GLY A 223 23.62 16.01 9.80
C GLY A 223 22.45 15.92 10.79
N ASN A 224 22.55 16.61 11.92
CA ASN A 224 21.51 16.57 12.95
C ASN A 224 20.24 17.28 12.49
N VAL A 225 19.12 16.58 12.62
CA VAL A 225 17.80 17.10 12.32
C VAL A 225 17.30 17.87 13.54
N GLU A 226 17.07 19.18 13.38
CA GLU A 226 16.45 20.01 14.43
C GLU A 226 14.97 19.65 14.55
N THR A 227 14.52 19.41 15.77
CA THR A 227 13.16 19.05 16.11
C THR A 227 12.59 20.00 17.16
N ASP A 228 11.34 20.40 16.99
CA ASP A 228 10.57 21.16 17.97
C ASP A 228 9.57 20.23 18.66
N PHE A 229 9.40 20.39 19.96
CA PHE A 229 8.33 19.71 20.69
C PHE A 229 7.04 20.53 20.59
N ILE A 230 5.98 19.91 20.12
CA ILE A 230 4.65 20.52 20.02
C ILE A 230 3.72 19.74 20.95
N SER A 231 3.22 20.39 22.01
CA SER A 231 2.19 19.81 22.87
C SER A 231 0.86 19.70 22.15
N VAL A 232 0.06 18.68 22.46
CA VAL A 232 -1.28 18.51 21.86
C VAL A 232 -2.13 19.76 22.10
N TYR A 233 -2.20 20.20 23.35
CA TYR A 233 -2.93 21.41 23.73
C TYR A 233 -2.00 22.52 24.18
N GLY A 234 -2.40 23.75 23.91
CA GLY A 234 -1.74 24.96 24.41
C GLY A 234 -2.17 25.34 25.82
N LYS A 235 -1.68 26.47 26.30
CA LYS A 235 -1.98 26.96 27.67
C LYS A 235 -3.44 27.37 27.89
N GLN A 236 -4.15 27.71 26.81
CA GLN A 236 -5.56 28.08 26.79
C GLN A 236 -6.45 26.94 26.28
N GLU A 237 -5.97 25.71 26.39
CA GLU A 237 -6.65 24.48 25.91
C GLU A 237 -6.93 24.45 24.41
N GLN A 238 -6.41 25.39 23.62
CA GLN A 238 -6.49 25.34 22.16
C GLN A 238 -5.67 24.15 21.63
N LEU A 239 -6.16 23.52 20.56
CA LEU A 239 -5.46 22.43 19.91
C LEU A 239 -4.30 22.97 19.07
N ASN A 240 -3.08 22.54 19.38
CA ASN A 240 -1.89 22.91 18.61
C ASN A 240 -1.61 21.97 17.45
N ILE A 241 -1.85 20.69 17.65
CA ILE A 241 -1.56 19.64 16.66
C ILE A 241 -2.53 18.49 16.80
N LEU A 242 -3.11 18.10 15.69
CA LEU A 242 -4.02 16.97 15.53
C LEU A 242 -3.28 15.82 14.85
N HIS A 243 -3.36 14.63 15.42
CA HIS A 243 -2.87 13.39 14.85
C HIS A 243 -4.05 12.52 14.43
N ILE A 244 -4.12 12.19 13.16
CA ILE A 244 -5.21 11.41 12.57
C ILE A 244 -4.65 10.11 12.03
N MET A 245 -5.10 8.98 12.60
CA MET A 245 -4.70 7.63 12.14
C MET A 245 -5.80 6.61 12.38
N LEU A 246 -5.80 5.52 11.61
CA LEU A 246 -6.61 4.34 11.89
C LEU A 246 -5.77 3.38 12.75
N ALA A 247 -6.17 3.22 14.00
CA ALA A 247 -5.53 2.24 14.89
C ALA A 247 -6.08 0.84 14.62
N GLU A 248 -5.20 -0.11 14.35
CA GLU A 248 -5.54 -1.54 14.14
C GLU A 248 -5.26 -2.38 15.40
N ARG A 249 -4.50 -1.84 16.34
CA ARG A 249 -4.18 -2.49 17.62
C ARG A 249 -4.32 -1.50 18.78
N PRO A 250 -4.73 -1.98 19.98
CA PRO A 250 -4.68 -1.17 21.19
C PRO A 250 -3.27 -0.61 21.42
N GLU A 251 -3.16 0.59 21.99
CA GLU A 251 -1.91 1.29 22.28
C GLU A 251 -1.06 1.66 21.05
N GLN A 252 -1.63 1.59 19.87
CA GLN A 252 -0.96 2.04 18.66
C GLN A 252 -0.94 3.57 18.60
N VAL A 253 0.26 4.15 18.48
CA VAL A 253 0.50 5.61 18.45
C VAL A 253 1.07 6.09 17.10
N ARG A 254 1.29 5.20 16.13
CA ARG A 254 1.72 5.53 14.77
C ARG A 254 0.95 4.70 13.76
N GLY A 255 0.55 5.31 12.67
CA GLY A 255 -0.23 4.68 11.61
C GLY A 255 0.57 3.76 10.68
N ILE A 256 -0.13 2.90 9.95
CA ILE A 256 0.40 2.03 8.89
C ILE A 256 -0.35 2.29 7.58
N PRO A 257 0.35 2.34 6.42
CA PRO A 257 -0.28 2.53 5.11
C PRO A 257 -1.35 1.48 4.82
N ILE A 258 -2.43 1.88 4.18
CA ILE A 258 -3.50 0.96 3.77
C ILE A 258 -2.99 -0.12 2.80
N LEU A 259 -1.96 0.18 2.01
CA LEU A 259 -1.35 -0.76 1.06
C LEU A 259 -0.50 -1.84 1.73
N SER A 260 -0.18 -1.72 3.04
CA SER A 260 0.74 -2.63 3.73
C SER A 260 0.50 -4.12 3.48
N PRO A 261 -0.74 -4.66 3.54
CA PRO A 261 -1.00 -6.07 3.32
C PRO A 261 -0.86 -6.50 1.85
N VAL A 262 -0.86 -5.57 0.91
CA VAL A 262 -0.88 -5.84 -0.54
C VAL A 262 0.38 -5.37 -1.29
N ILE A 263 1.36 -4.79 -0.58
CA ILE A 263 2.61 -4.28 -1.18
C ILE A 263 3.28 -5.36 -2.03
N GLU A 264 3.42 -6.57 -1.50
CA GLU A 264 4.08 -7.66 -2.20
C GLU A 264 3.29 -8.12 -3.42
N ALA A 265 1.98 -8.29 -3.28
CA ALA A 265 1.09 -8.68 -4.38
C ALA A 265 1.09 -7.65 -5.52
N LEU A 266 1.04 -6.36 -5.19
CA LEU A 266 1.14 -5.27 -6.17
C LEU A 266 2.47 -5.28 -6.90
N LYS A 267 3.58 -5.46 -6.18
CA LYS A 267 4.92 -5.51 -6.80
C LYS A 267 5.12 -6.75 -7.68
N GLN A 268 4.58 -7.90 -7.27
CA GLN A 268 4.62 -9.11 -8.10
C GLN A 268 3.76 -8.97 -9.35
N LEU A 269 2.59 -8.36 -9.25
CA LEU A 269 1.71 -8.08 -10.38
C LEU A 269 2.41 -7.19 -11.41
N ASP A 270 3.04 -6.10 -10.97
CA ASP A 270 3.80 -5.17 -11.78
C ASP A 270 4.91 -5.90 -12.57
N ARG A 271 5.76 -6.66 -11.85
CA ARG A 271 6.82 -7.47 -12.46
C ARG A 271 6.32 -8.52 -13.44
N TYR A 272 5.18 -9.16 -13.14
CA TYR A 272 4.59 -10.15 -14.04
C TYR A 272 4.08 -9.51 -15.32
N THR A 273 3.43 -8.34 -15.20
CA THR A 273 2.94 -7.58 -16.36
C THR A 273 4.09 -7.13 -17.26
N ASP A 274 5.19 -6.62 -16.68
CA ASP A 274 6.39 -6.23 -17.41
C ASP A 274 7.04 -7.43 -18.12
N ALA A 275 7.16 -8.55 -17.42
CA ALA A 275 7.75 -9.78 -17.98
C ALA A 275 6.89 -10.33 -19.14
N GLU A 276 5.57 -10.27 -19.02
CA GLU A 276 4.64 -10.71 -20.07
C GLU A 276 4.71 -9.79 -21.30
N LEU A 277 4.78 -8.47 -21.07
CA LEU A 277 4.97 -7.49 -22.14
C LEU A 277 6.29 -7.72 -22.87
N MET A 278 7.39 -7.89 -22.15
CA MET A 278 8.70 -8.18 -22.74
C MET A 278 8.69 -9.50 -23.54
N ALA A 279 8.06 -10.54 -22.99
CA ALA A 279 7.92 -11.81 -23.68
C ALA A 279 7.07 -11.69 -24.95
N ALA A 280 6.03 -10.86 -24.95
CA ALA A 280 5.23 -10.57 -26.14
C ALA A 280 6.05 -9.82 -27.21
N VAL A 281 6.84 -8.84 -26.83
CA VAL A 281 7.75 -8.10 -27.72
C VAL A 281 8.78 -9.02 -28.33
N VAL A 282 9.47 -9.84 -27.51
CA VAL A 282 10.47 -10.82 -27.98
C VAL A 282 9.83 -11.84 -28.93
N SER A 283 8.64 -12.36 -28.59
CA SER A 283 7.91 -13.29 -29.46
C SER A 283 7.55 -12.68 -30.81
N GLY A 284 7.30 -11.38 -30.87
CA GLY A 284 7.07 -10.67 -32.12
C GLY A 284 8.31 -10.51 -33.00
N MET A 285 9.50 -10.61 -32.41
CA MET A 285 10.76 -10.50 -33.14
C MET A 285 11.24 -11.84 -33.70
N TYR A 286 10.90 -12.98 -33.06
CA TYR A 286 11.32 -14.32 -33.49
C TYR A 286 10.19 -15.01 -34.28
N ALA A 287 10.11 -14.74 -35.56
CA ALA A 287 9.07 -15.33 -36.38
C ALA A 287 9.43 -16.72 -36.96
N ILE A 288 10.71 -17.01 -37.23
CA ILE A 288 11.10 -18.20 -38.01
C ILE A 288 12.48 -18.68 -37.62
N PHE A 289 12.64 -20.01 -37.36
CA PHE A 289 13.93 -20.69 -37.33
C PHE A 289 14.08 -21.60 -38.52
N ILE A 290 15.24 -21.64 -39.11
CA ILE A 290 15.58 -22.56 -40.21
C ILE A 290 16.39 -23.68 -39.57
N GLU A 291 15.86 -24.91 -39.56
CA GLU A 291 16.54 -26.11 -39.12
C GLU A 291 17.19 -26.80 -40.34
N SER A 292 18.48 -27.10 -40.29
CA SER A 292 19.22 -27.79 -41.33
C SER A 292 19.62 -29.19 -40.88
N ASP A 293 19.20 -30.22 -41.63
CA ASP A 293 19.58 -31.61 -41.42
C ASP A 293 21.02 -31.92 -41.92
N LYS A 294 21.76 -30.91 -42.37
CA LYS A 294 23.17 -31.10 -42.74
C LYS A 294 24.03 -31.30 -41.50
N ASP A 295 24.50 -32.52 -41.28
CA ASP A 295 25.59 -32.81 -40.37
C ASP A 295 26.81 -31.97 -40.78
N ASN A 296 26.95 -30.83 -40.15
CA ASN A 296 28.12 -29.98 -40.31
C ASN A 296 29.27 -30.50 -39.46
N THR A 297 29.70 -31.74 -39.78
CA THR A 297 30.86 -32.41 -39.18
C THR A 297 32.20 -31.79 -39.62
N GLN A 298 32.19 -30.67 -40.35
CA GLN A 298 33.39 -29.96 -40.76
C GLN A 298 33.82 -28.82 -39.82
N GLY A 299 33.14 -28.61 -38.70
CA GLY A 299 33.37 -27.43 -37.82
C GLY A 299 33.90 -27.72 -36.43
N ALA A 300 34.21 -28.97 -36.06
CA ALA A 300 34.66 -29.28 -34.70
C ALA A 300 35.89 -30.15 -34.62
N ASN A 301 36.94 -29.85 -35.39
CA ASN A 301 38.29 -30.35 -35.05
C ASN A 301 38.93 -29.31 -34.10
N ILE A 302 38.62 -29.42 -32.80
CA ILE A 302 39.27 -28.68 -31.70
C ILE A 302 40.64 -29.35 -31.34
N ALA A 303 41.32 -30.01 -32.27
CA ALA A 303 42.54 -30.75 -31.99
C ALA A 303 43.81 -30.32 -32.77
N ASP A 304 43.73 -29.33 -33.66
CA ASP A 304 44.93 -28.78 -34.28
C ASP A 304 44.88 -27.24 -34.19
N HIS A 305 45.44 -26.72 -33.11
CA HIS A 305 45.87 -25.34 -33.03
C HIS A 305 47.17 -25.18 -33.83
N GLU A 306 47.07 -25.03 -35.14
CA GLU A 306 48.06 -24.27 -35.88
C GLU A 306 47.74 -22.79 -35.66
N VAL A 307 48.69 -22.10 -35.03
CA VAL A 307 48.66 -20.65 -34.88
C VAL A 307 48.72 -20.08 -36.28
N LEU A 308 47.56 -19.62 -36.79
CA LEU A 308 47.48 -18.91 -38.05
C LEU A 308 48.13 -17.53 -37.87
N ASP A 309 49.04 -17.21 -38.82
CA ASP A 309 49.82 -16.00 -38.86
C ASP A 309 48.89 -14.76 -38.94
N GLU A 310 49.27 -13.65 -38.34
CA GLU A 310 48.44 -12.43 -38.18
C GLU A 310 48.03 -11.75 -39.51
N THR A 311 48.28 -12.36 -40.67
CA THR A 311 47.98 -11.84 -41.99
C THR A 311 46.77 -12.45 -42.69
N GLU A 312 46.16 -13.48 -42.16
CA GLU A 312 44.88 -14.01 -42.65
C GLU A 312 43.72 -13.49 -41.77
N GLN A 313 43.39 -12.23 -41.97
CA GLN A 313 42.10 -11.68 -41.52
C GLN A 313 41.01 -12.45 -42.27
N ILE A 314 40.19 -13.17 -41.54
CA ILE A 314 38.93 -13.73 -42.04
C ILE A 314 38.10 -12.55 -42.50
N ASP A 315 37.91 -12.48 -43.83
CA ASP A 315 37.02 -11.48 -44.44
C ASP A 315 35.59 -11.77 -43.96
N SER A 316 35.14 -11.02 -42.95
CA SER A 316 33.80 -11.14 -42.38
C SER A 316 32.71 -10.55 -43.27
N SER A 317 33.01 -10.32 -44.56
CA SER A 317 32.07 -9.75 -45.53
C SER A 317 31.02 -10.75 -46.03
N ASN A 318 30.99 -12.00 -45.56
CA ASN A 318 29.98 -13.00 -45.90
C ASN A 318 28.97 -13.34 -44.77
N ASP A 319 28.91 -12.55 -43.71
CA ASP A 319 27.75 -12.59 -42.82
C ASP A 319 26.57 -11.92 -43.55
N GLU A 320 25.82 -12.75 -44.32
CA GLU A 320 24.51 -12.39 -44.83
C GLU A 320 23.59 -12.15 -43.62
N THR A 321 23.64 -10.94 -43.05
CA THR A 321 22.66 -10.46 -42.09
C THR A 321 21.33 -10.35 -42.82
N ILE A 322 20.43 -11.32 -42.61
CA ILE A 322 19.09 -11.29 -43.12
C ILE A 322 18.29 -10.25 -42.34
N GLU A 323 18.06 -9.08 -42.91
CA GLU A 323 17.11 -8.12 -42.37
C GLU A 323 15.69 -8.68 -42.50
N LEU A 324 15.09 -9.03 -41.37
CA LEU A 324 13.71 -9.49 -41.29
C LEU A 324 12.74 -8.34 -41.58
N THR A 325 12.21 -8.26 -42.79
CA THR A 325 11.13 -7.33 -43.12
C THR A 325 9.79 -8.07 -43.16
N PRO A 326 8.66 -7.46 -42.81
CA PRO A 326 7.35 -8.07 -42.91
C PRO A 326 7.04 -8.49 -44.36
N GLY A 327 6.78 -9.79 -44.57
CA GLY A 327 6.49 -10.33 -45.87
C GLY A 327 7.70 -10.89 -46.65
N LEU A 328 8.87 -11.03 -46.05
CA LEU A 328 10.04 -11.65 -46.66
C LEU A 328 9.76 -13.13 -46.98
N VAL A 329 9.84 -13.52 -48.22
CA VAL A 329 9.80 -14.90 -48.69
C VAL A 329 11.20 -15.29 -49.17
N GLN A 330 11.89 -16.12 -48.39
CA GLN A 330 13.21 -16.61 -48.74
C GLN A 330 13.14 -18.07 -49.15
N GLY A 331 13.81 -18.42 -50.24
CA GLY A 331 13.95 -19.81 -50.68
C GLY A 331 14.86 -20.59 -49.70
N LEU A 332 14.42 -21.80 -49.34
CA LEU A 332 15.19 -22.72 -48.50
C LEU A 332 16.12 -23.59 -49.31
N ASN A 333 17.27 -23.91 -48.80
CA ASN A 333 18.16 -24.88 -49.42
C ASN A 333 17.65 -26.34 -49.18
N PRO A 334 18.03 -27.29 -50.07
CA PRO A 334 17.71 -28.69 -49.88
C PRO A 334 18.19 -29.23 -48.51
N GLY A 335 17.24 -29.70 -47.68
CA GLY A 335 17.51 -30.18 -46.30
C GLY A 335 17.23 -29.18 -45.20
N GLU A 336 16.82 -27.95 -45.55
CA GLU A 336 16.37 -26.96 -44.57
C GLU A 336 14.86 -27.06 -44.37
N LYS A 337 14.42 -26.99 -43.14
CA LYS A 337 13.01 -26.93 -42.75
C LYS A 337 12.73 -25.66 -41.95
N VAL A 338 11.60 -25.05 -42.25
CA VAL A 338 11.10 -23.94 -41.43
C VAL A 338 10.43 -24.53 -40.21
N VAL A 339 10.98 -24.27 -39.04
CA VAL A 339 10.33 -24.54 -37.76
C VAL A 339 9.69 -23.25 -37.30
N ALA A 340 8.39 -23.13 -37.50
CA ALA A 340 7.60 -22.05 -36.89
C ALA A 340 7.54 -22.33 -35.39
N THR A 341 8.35 -21.66 -34.64
CA THR A 341 8.18 -21.65 -33.17
C THR A 341 6.88 -20.93 -32.85
N ASN A 342 5.92 -21.68 -32.31
CA ASN A 342 4.74 -21.08 -31.72
C ASN A 342 5.12 -20.67 -30.27
N PRO A 343 5.39 -19.41 -29.99
CA PRO A 343 5.80 -18.98 -28.65
C PRO A 343 4.66 -19.04 -27.61
N GLY A 344 3.50 -19.63 -27.98
CA GLY A 344 2.33 -19.72 -27.10
C GLY A 344 1.73 -18.37 -26.76
N ARG A 345 1.91 -17.38 -27.63
CA ARG A 345 1.39 -16.02 -27.44
C ARG A 345 0.22 -15.72 -28.40
N PRO A 346 -0.80 -14.95 -27.95
CA PRO A 346 -0.99 -14.36 -26.63
C PRO A 346 -1.25 -15.43 -25.54
N ASN A 347 -0.77 -15.18 -24.31
CA ASN A 347 -0.94 -16.09 -23.18
C ASN A 347 -2.40 -16.08 -22.69
N ALA A 348 -3.15 -17.13 -23.00
CA ALA A 348 -4.56 -17.23 -22.60
C ALA A 348 -4.80 -17.27 -21.08
N GLN A 349 -3.76 -17.58 -20.28
CA GLN A 349 -3.84 -17.62 -18.84
C GLN A 349 -3.48 -16.27 -18.17
N PHE A 350 -3.06 -15.27 -18.95
CA PHE A 350 -2.67 -13.96 -18.39
C PHE A 350 -3.83 -13.29 -17.68
N ASP A 351 -4.95 -13.07 -18.37
CA ASP A 351 -6.11 -12.38 -17.81
C ASP A 351 -6.73 -13.08 -16.59
N PRO A 352 -6.99 -14.41 -16.60
CA PRO A 352 -7.49 -15.12 -15.43
C PRO A 352 -6.54 -15.04 -14.21
N PHE A 353 -5.23 -15.09 -14.43
CA PHE A 353 -4.25 -15.01 -13.36
C PHE A 353 -4.20 -13.61 -12.75
N VAL A 354 -4.08 -12.57 -13.57
CA VAL A 354 -4.10 -11.16 -13.13
C VAL A 354 -5.39 -10.84 -12.38
N THR A 355 -6.53 -11.28 -12.93
CA THR A 355 -7.84 -11.11 -12.28
C THR A 355 -7.88 -11.75 -10.89
N SER A 356 -7.31 -12.94 -10.72
CA SER A 356 -7.25 -13.62 -9.41
C SER A 356 -6.45 -12.81 -8.39
N ILE A 357 -5.30 -12.26 -8.78
CA ILE A 357 -4.46 -11.41 -7.90
C ILE A 357 -5.21 -10.11 -7.56
N LEU A 358 -5.82 -9.46 -8.55
CA LEU A 358 -6.57 -8.22 -8.34
C LEU A 358 -7.76 -8.40 -7.39
N ARG A 359 -8.44 -9.55 -7.44
CA ARG A 359 -9.50 -9.89 -6.48
C ARG A 359 -8.98 -10.02 -5.05
N GLN A 360 -7.81 -10.62 -4.86
CA GLN A 360 -7.18 -10.70 -3.53
C GLN A 360 -6.79 -9.31 -3.02
N ILE A 361 -6.21 -8.46 -3.87
CA ILE A 361 -5.88 -7.07 -3.55
C ILE A 361 -7.16 -6.31 -3.17
N GLY A 362 -8.21 -6.43 -3.98
CA GLY A 362 -9.50 -5.79 -3.72
C GLY A 362 -10.12 -6.23 -2.39
N ALA A 363 -10.06 -7.52 -2.07
CA ALA A 363 -10.54 -8.06 -0.81
C ALA A 363 -9.77 -7.48 0.41
N ALA A 364 -8.46 -7.36 0.31
CA ALA A 364 -7.63 -6.80 1.37
C ALA A 364 -7.86 -5.28 1.58
N LEU A 365 -8.23 -4.56 0.53
CA LEU A 365 -8.49 -3.12 0.56
C LEU A 365 -9.97 -2.76 0.75
N GLU A 366 -10.84 -3.78 0.91
CA GLU A 366 -12.30 -3.64 1.01
C GLU A 366 -12.93 -2.96 -0.23
N VAL A 367 -12.29 -3.08 -1.40
CA VAL A 367 -12.75 -2.50 -2.67
C VAL A 367 -13.12 -3.63 -3.64
N PRO A 368 -14.36 -3.70 -4.12
CA PRO A 368 -14.77 -4.68 -5.13
C PRO A 368 -13.90 -4.59 -6.39
N TYR A 369 -13.68 -5.75 -7.02
CA TYR A 369 -12.87 -5.87 -8.22
C TYR A 369 -13.30 -4.91 -9.34
N GLU A 370 -14.61 -4.75 -9.55
CA GLU A 370 -15.19 -3.88 -10.55
C GLU A 370 -14.81 -2.40 -10.36
N LEU A 371 -14.71 -1.96 -9.11
CA LEU A 371 -14.24 -0.61 -8.76
C LEU A 371 -12.72 -0.48 -8.83
N LEU A 372 -12.01 -1.56 -8.48
CA LEU A 372 -10.55 -1.59 -8.49
C LEU A 372 -10.00 -1.32 -9.89
N ILE A 373 -10.56 -1.98 -10.90
CA ILE A 373 -10.13 -1.86 -12.31
C ILE A 373 -11.07 -1.01 -13.16
N LYS A 374 -12.16 -0.49 -12.58
CA LYS A 374 -13.20 0.31 -13.27
C LYS A 374 -13.81 -0.43 -14.46
N HIS A 375 -14.01 -1.75 -14.32
CA HIS A 375 -14.53 -2.62 -15.37
C HIS A 375 -15.76 -3.39 -14.88
N PHE A 376 -16.93 -3.10 -15.47
CA PHE A 376 -18.22 -3.63 -15.09
C PHE A 376 -18.73 -4.57 -16.20
N THR A 377 -18.41 -5.86 -16.09
CA THR A 377 -18.85 -6.92 -17.03
C THR A 377 -20.06 -7.70 -16.54
N ALA A 378 -20.38 -7.59 -15.24
CA ALA A 378 -21.51 -8.27 -14.64
C ALA A 378 -22.84 -7.61 -15.02
N SER A 379 -23.97 -8.33 -14.79
CA SER A 379 -25.30 -7.75 -14.95
C SER A 379 -25.47 -6.50 -14.09
N TYR A 380 -26.37 -5.60 -14.50
CA TYR A 380 -26.67 -4.37 -13.74
C TYR A 380 -26.94 -4.63 -12.25
N SER A 381 -27.72 -5.69 -11.94
CA SER A 381 -28.04 -6.05 -10.56
C SER A 381 -26.81 -6.47 -9.76
N ALA A 382 -25.90 -7.27 -10.35
CA ALA A 382 -24.67 -7.70 -9.69
C ALA A 382 -23.70 -6.53 -9.49
N SER A 383 -23.52 -5.68 -10.51
CA SER A 383 -22.69 -4.48 -10.40
C SER A 383 -23.22 -3.51 -9.34
N ARG A 384 -24.55 -3.33 -9.27
CA ARG A 384 -25.18 -2.51 -8.23
C ARG A 384 -24.96 -3.08 -6.82
N ALA A 385 -25.05 -4.41 -6.66
CA ALA A 385 -24.79 -5.06 -5.37
C ALA A 385 -23.34 -4.83 -4.90
N ALA A 386 -22.36 -4.97 -5.80
CA ALA A 386 -20.95 -4.69 -5.50
C ALA A 386 -20.73 -3.23 -5.11
N LEU A 387 -21.35 -2.29 -5.82
CA LEU A 387 -21.29 -0.86 -5.49
C LEU A 387 -21.89 -0.56 -4.11
N LEU A 388 -23.03 -1.16 -3.76
CA LEU A 388 -23.68 -0.97 -2.47
C LEU A 388 -22.81 -1.51 -1.31
N GLU A 389 -22.06 -2.60 -1.53
CA GLU A 389 -21.12 -3.12 -0.54
C GLU A 389 -19.94 -2.15 -0.35
N ALA A 390 -19.36 -1.65 -1.44
CA ALA A 390 -18.31 -0.63 -1.37
C ALA A 390 -18.77 0.66 -0.64
N TRP A 391 -20.03 1.06 -0.84
CA TRP A 391 -20.59 2.24 -0.17
C TRP A 391 -20.62 2.13 1.35
N LYS A 392 -20.76 0.93 1.92
CA LYS A 392 -20.68 0.73 3.38
C LYS A 392 -19.30 1.13 3.91
N MET A 393 -18.24 0.68 3.22
CA MET A 393 -16.87 1.03 3.57
C MET A 393 -16.61 2.53 3.40
N PHE A 394 -17.02 3.12 2.27
CA PHE A 394 -16.84 4.56 2.03
C PHE A 394 -17.55 5.42 3.06
N ARG A 395 -18.79 5.09 3.45
CA ARG A 395 -19.52 5.78 4.51
C ARG A 395 -18.80 5.67 5.85
N LYS A 396 -18.41 4.46 6.26
CA LYS A 396 -17.67 4.25 7.52
C LYS A 396 -16.39 5.10 7.57
N ARG A 397 -15.62 5.15 6.48
CA ARG A 397 -14.40 5.96 6.40
C ARG A 397 -14.70 7.46 6.38
N ARG A 398 -15.78 7.88 5.74
CA ARG A 398 -16.24 9.27 5.73
C ARG A 398 -16.64 9.72 7.11
N ASP A 399 -17.45 8.94 7.81
CA ASP A 399 -17.92 9.25 9.17
C ASP A 399 -16.74 9.32 10.13
N TRP A 400 -15.82 8.37 10.01
CA TRP A 400 -14.58 8.38 10.77
C TRP A 400 -13.72 9.62 10.48
N PHE A 401 -13.54 9.99 9.22
CA PHE A 401 -12.77 11.17 8.83
C PHE A 401 -13.45 12.47 9.27
N SER A 402 -14.77 12.52 9.14
CA SER A 402 -15.55 13.66 9.61
C SER A 402 -15.35 13.90 11.10
N SER A 403 -15.53 12.87 11.93
CA SER A 403 -15.40 13.01 13.38
C SER A 403 -13.97 13.28 13.86
N ASN A 404 -12.96 12.76 13.16
CA ASN A 404 -11.56 12.90 13.59
C ASN A 404 -10.80 14.05 12.95
N PHE A 405 -11.33 14.67 11.91
CA PHE A 405 -10.69 15.81 11.24
C PHE A 405 -11.64 17.00 11.06
N THR A 406 -12.69 16.89 10.22
CA THR A 406 -13.47 18.08 9.85
C THR A 406 -14.24 18.67 11.03
N GLN A 407 -14.75 17.81 11.92
CA GLN A 407 -15.41 18.25 13.15
C GLN A 407 -14.43 18.97 14.08
N VAL A 408 -13.23 18.44 14.27
CA VAL A 408 -12.21 19.05 15.13
C VAL A 408 -11.75 20.41 14.58
N VAL A 409 -11.57 20.50 13.25
CA VAL A 409 -11.23 21.79 12.61
C VAL A 409 -12.37 22.79 12.76
N TYR A 410 -13.61 22.35 12.62
CA TYR A 410 -14.79 23.20 12.83
C TYR A 410 -14.85 23.72 14.27
N GLU A 411 -14.60 22.89 15.27
CA GLU A 411 -14.58 23.27 16.68
C GLU A 411 -13.50 24.34 16.97
N GLU A 412 -12.28 24.19 16.42
CA GLU A 412 -11.23 25.19 16.60
C GLU A 412 -11.51 26.48 15.81
N TRP A 413 -12.13 26.41 14.63
CA TRP A 413 -12.60 27.59 13.91
C TRP A 413 -13.72 28.29 14.68
N LEU A 414 -14.68 27.55 15.22
CA LEU A 414 -15.79 28.10 15.99
C LEU A 414 -15.30 28.81 17.25
N ARG A 415 -14.27 28.25 17.90
CA ARG A 415 -13.63 28.89 19.05
C ARG A 415 -13.03 30.24 18.68
N GLU A 416 -12.39 30.38 17.52
CA GLU A 416 -11.88 31.68 17.06
C GLU A 416 -13.01 32.65 16.67
N ALA A 417 -14.08 32.15 16.05
CA ALA A 417 -15.14 32.98 15.51
C ALA A 417 -16.04 33.60 16.58
N TYR A 418 -16.16 32.95 17.75
CA TYR A 418 -17.14 33.33 18.79
C TYR A 418 -16.52 33.55 20.19
N LEU A 419 -15.18 33.51 20.33
CA LEU A 419 -14.45 33.95 21.52
C LEU A 419 -13.75 35.28 21.28
#